data_35f68f5480877ec27282d90a07993458
#
_entry.id   35f68f5480877ec27282d90a07993458
#
_cell.length_a   1.000
_cell.length_b   1.000
_cell.length_c   1.000
_cell.angle_alpha   90.00
_cell.angle_beta   90.00
_cell.angle_gamma   90.00
#
_symmetry.space_group_name_H-M   'P 1'
#
loop_
_entity.id
_entity.type
_entity.pdbx_description
1 polymer ?
#
loop_
_entity_poly.entity_id
_entity_poly.type
_entity_poly.pdbx_seq_one_letter_code
_entity_poly.pdbx_strand_id
1 'polypeptide(L)'
;MNAANSLLDLPIFSGNKVVEKFTPNEAVGVVCRVDGKFQVVEYSEIGTVNAELTRPSGQLVYYAGNICNHFFTTAFLRKVSDKFDHLLPHHVAKKKIPCIEQPKPTANNGIKLEKFVFDVFQFSESFVVSIYCSRALKSRNWVM
;
A
#
# COMPACT_ATOMS: atom_id res chain seq x y z
N MET A 1 -19.99 -12.61 25.38
CA MET A 1 -19.95 -11.45 24.45
C MET A 1 -18.67 -11.59 23.64
N ASN A 2 -18.79 -11.88 22.34
CA ASN A 2 -17.62 -12.19 21.49
C ASN A 2 -16.89 -10.90 21.12
N ALA A 3 -15.61 -10.84 21.40
CA ALA A 3 -14.71 -9.73 21.01
C ALA A 3 -14.72 -9.41 19.49
N ALA A 4 -15.24 -10.33 18.65
CA ALA A 4 -15.39 -10.14 17.23
C ALA A 4 -16.45 -9.08 16.84
N ASN A 5 -17.46 -8.84 17.69
CA ASN A 5 -18.51 -7.86 17.38
C ASN A 5 -18.11 -6.42 17.75
N SER A 6 -17.14 -6.23 18.64
CA SER A 6 -16.70 -4.87 19.03
C SER A 6 -15.84 -4.18 17.97
N LEU A 7 -15.26 -4.94 17.03
CA LEU A 7 -14.43 -4.41 15.93
C LEU A 7 -15.26 -3.88 14.75
N LEU A 8 -16.53 -4.32 14.63
CA LEU A 8 -17.45 -3.87 13.58
C LEU A 8 -18.09 -2.52 13.90
N ASP A 9 -18.01 -2.06 15.15
CA ASP A 9 -18.60 -0.79 15.61
C ASP A 9 -17.64 0.40 15.52
N LEU A 10 -16.35 0.17 15.19
CA LEU A 10 -15.42 1.26 14.97
C LEU A 10 -15.60 1.83 13.55
N PRO A 11 -15.68 3.15 13.40
CA PRO A 11 -15.78 3.76 12.07
C PRO A 11 -14.51 3.46 11.27
N ILE A 12 -14.57 2.44 10.41
CA ILE A 12 -13.49 2.09 9.49
C ILE A 12 -13.52 3.12 8.37
N PHE A 13 -12.53 3.99 8.30
CA PHE A 13 -12.42 4.99 7.23
C PHE A 13 -11.79 4.43 5.97
N SER A 14 -10.81 3.54 6.14
CA SER A 14 -10.16 2.87 5.02
C SER A 14 -9.64 1.49 5.40
N GLY A 15 -9.39 0.68 4.38
CA GLY A 15 -8.81 -0.65 4.57
C GLY A 15 -8.11 -1.13 3.30
N ASN A 16 -7.23 -2.10 3.48
CA ASN A 16 -6.50 -2.71 2.38
C ASN A 16 -6.48 -4.24 2.52
N LYS A 17 -6.84 -4.92 1.44
CA LYS A 17 -6.59 -6.35 1.31
C LYS A 17 -5.18 -6.52 0.75
N VAL A 18 -4.37 -7.30 1.45
CA VAL A 18 -2.97 -7.55 1.12
C VAL A 18 -2.70 -9.02 0.94
N VAL A 19 -1.60 -9.35 0.27
CA VAL A 19 -1.06 -10.71 0.19
C VAL A 19 0.20 -10.82 1.02
N GLU A 20 0.51 -12.02 1.48
CA GLU A 20 1.77 -12.27 2.17
C GLU A 20 2.91 -12.26 1.15
N LYS A 21 3.89 -11.41 1.38
CA LYS A 21 5.17 -11.35 0.65
C LYS A 21 6.13 -12.35 1.30
N PHE A 22 6.66 -13.26 0.51
CA PHE A 22 7.55 -14.34 0.99
C PHE A 22 9.02 -14.07 0.75
N THR A 23 9.34 -13.29 -0.29
CA THR A 23 10.73 -12.98 -0.63
C THR A 23 10.95 -11.47 -0.69
N PRO A 24 12.15 -10.99 -0.31
CA PRO A 24 12.47 -9.56 -0.35
C PRO A 24 12.31 -8.93 -1.72
N ASN A 25 12.58 -9.71 -2.79
CA ASN A 25 12.69 -9.22 -4.17
C ASN A 25 11.36 -9.20 -4.94
N GLU A 26 10.24 -9.60 -4.31
CA GLU A 26 8.94 -9.45 -4.97
C GLU A 26 8.65 -7.99 -5.28
N ALA A 27 8.33 -7.71 -6.56
CA ALA A 27 8.06 -6.37 -7.07
C ALA A 27 6.65 -5.90 -6.66
N VAL A 28 6.41 -5.83 -5.36
CA VAL A 28 5.16 -5.37 -4.76
C VAL A 28 5.44 -4.43 -3.59
N GLY A 29 4.77 -3.29 -3.55
CA GLY A 29 4.84 -2.35 -2.42
C GLY A 29 4.28 -2.99 -1.15
N VAL A 30 4.67 -2.49 0.00
CA VAL A 30 4.23 -3.01 1.29
C VAL A 30 3.43 -1.99 2.07
N VAL A 31 2.35 -2.44 2.70
CA VAL A 31 1.58 -1.64 3.65
C VAL A 31 2.29 -1.68 4.99
N CYS A 32 2.66 -0.53 5.50
CA CYS A 32 3.34 -0.39 6.80
C CYS A 32 2.96 0.92 7.49
N ARG A 33 3.50 1.13 8.68
CA ARG A 33 3.40 2.41 9.40
C ARG A 33 4.74 3.13 9.34
N VAL A 34 4.72 4.36 8.84
CA VAL A 34 5.87 5.27 8.83
C VAL A 34 5.47 6.49 9.66
N ASP A 35 6.23 6.79 10.69
CA ASP A 35 5.95 7.89 11.63
C ASP A 35 4.51 7.88 12.18
N GLY A 36 4.01 6.67 12.49
CA GLY A 36 2.67 6.46 13.04
C GLY A 36 1.53 6.51 12.01
N LYS A 37 1.80 6.80 10.73
CA LYS A 37 0.81 6.88 9.66
C LYS A 37 0.87 5.65 8.77
N PHE A 38 -0.30 5.19 8.29
CA PHE A 38 -0.36 4.10 7.33
C PHE A 38 0.07 4.58 5.95
N GLN A 39 0.93 3.82 5.31
CA GLN A 39 1.46 4.12 3.97
C GLN A 39 1.71 2.83 3.20
N VAL A 40 1.80 2.95 1.89
CA VAL A 40 2.41 1.93 1.04
C VAL A 40 3.80 2.43 0.68
N VAL A 41 4.82 1.65 1.02
CA VAL A 41 6.20 1.90 0.57
C VAL A 41 6.45 1.00 -0.63
N GLU A 42 6.76 1.61 -1.76
CA GLU A 42 7.01 0.86 -3.00
C GLU A 42 8.29 0.03 -2.89
N TYR A 43 8.32 -1.11 -3.60
CA TYR A 43 9.46 -2.03 -3.57
C TYR A 43 10.77 -1.35 -4.04
N SER A 44 10.69 -0.31 -4.85
CA SER A 44 11.82 0.49 -5.30
C SER A 44 12.34 1.48 -4.23
N GLU A 45 11.55 1.74 -3.19
CA GLU A 45 11.82 2.75 -2.17
C GLU A 45 12.23 2.14 -0.82
N ILE A 46 11.79 0.92 -0.52
CA ILE A 46 11.98 0.28 0.80
C ILE A 46 13.47 0.06 1.15
N GLY A 47 14.35 0.00 0.15
CA GLY A 47 15.76 -0.30 0.31
C GLY A 47 16.04 -1.76 0.72
N THR A 48 17.18 -2.28 0.30
CA THR A 48 17.53 -3.71 0.47
C THR A 48 17.55 -4.13 1.93
N VAL A 49 18.15 -3.32 2.80
CA VAL A 49 18.29 -3.64 4.23
C VAL A 49 16.93 -3.84 4.90
N ASN A 50 15.98 -2.95 4.63
CA ASN A 50 14.63 -3.07 5.20
C ASN A 50 13.84 -4.22 4.56
N ALA A 51 13.99 -4.42 3.25
CA ALA A 51 13.29 -5.49 2.54
C ALA A 51 13.66 -6.89 3.06
N GLU A 52 14.92 -7.08 3.52
CA GLU A 52 15.45 -8.35 4.01
C GLU A 52 15.23 -8.58 5.52
N LEU A 53 14.70 -7.59 6.25
CA LEU A 53 14.43 -7.76 7.67
C LEU A 53 13.44 -8.90 7.93
N THR A 54 13.83 -9.83 8.79
CA THR A 54 13.02 -10.97 9.19
C THR A 54 12.73 -10.98 10.68
N ARG A 55 11.59 -11.55 11.05
CA ARG A 55 11.24 -11.90 12.42
C ARG A 55 11.95 -13.18 12.86
N PRO A 56 12.02 -13.50 14.15
CA PRO A 56 12.56 -14.78 14.62
C PRO A 56 11.90 -16.01 14.00
N SER A 57 10.66 -15.89 13.50
CA SER A 57 9.93 -16.93 12.78
C SER A 57 10.41 -17.16 11.34
N GLY A 58 11.35 -16.35 10.84
CA GLY A 58 11.78 -16.35 9.44
C GLY A 58 10.86 -15.58 8.48
N GLN A 59 9.72 -15.07 8.95
CA GLN A 59 8.82 -14.23 8.15
C GLN A 59 9.42 -12.84 7.96
N LEU A 60 9.24 -12.24 6.77
CA LEU A 60 9.62 -10.85 6.55
C LEU A 60 8.92 -9.92 7.55
N VAL A 61 9.59 -8.88 8.00
CA VAL A 61 8.98 -7.82 8.82
C VAL A 61 7.94 -7.07 7.97
N TYR A 62 8.32 -6.70 6.76
CA TYR A 62 7.46 -6.00 5.79
C TYR A 62 6.85 -6.99 4.80
N TYR A 63 5.91 -7.79 5.29
CA TYR A 63 5.29 -8.89 4.51
C TYR A 63 3.92 -8.56 3.93
N ALA A 64 3.30 -7.43 4.30
CA ALA A 64 1.96 -7.05 3.86
C ALA A 64 1.98 -6.44 2.45
N GLY A 65 2.03 -7.29 1.42
CA GLY A 65 2.11 -6.87 0.03
C GLY A 65 0.83 -6.21 -0.47
N ASN A 66 0.95 -4.99 -0.99
CA ASN A 66 -0.16 -4.20 -1.52
C ASN A 66 -0.56 -4.71 -2.91
N ILE A 67 -1.77 -5.23 -3.04
CA ILE A 67 -2.36 -5.68 -4.31
C ILE A 67 -3.38 -4.70 -4.87
N CYS A 68 -3.38 -3.45 -4.40
CA CYS A 68 -4.30 -2.39 -4.79
C CYS A 68 -5.79 -2.73 -4.64
N ASN A 69 -6.12 -3.56 -3.65
CA ASN A 69 -7.51 -3.88 -3.32
C ASN A 69 -7.91 -3.13 -2.05
N HIS A 70 -8.48 -1.94 -2.25
CA HIS A 70 -8.72 -0.96 -1.21
C HIS A 70 -10.20 -0.82 -0.89
N PHE A 71 -10.49 -0.51 0.36
CA PHE A 71 -11.81 -0.11 0.83
C PHE A 71 -11.73 1.32 1.38
N PHE A 72 -12.68 2.15 1.01
CA PHE A 72 -12.84 3.50 1.54
C PHE A 72 -14.30 3.78 1.84
N THR A 73 -14.57 4.46 2.95
CA THR A 73 -15.90 5.05 3.13
C THR A 73 -16.05 6.30 2.27
N THR A 74 -17.24 6.57 1.79
CA THR A 74 -17.52 7.79 1.01
C THR A 74 -17.21 9.05 1.82
N ALA A 75 -17.49 9.04 3.13
CA ALA A 75 -17.16 10.14 4.03
C ALA A 75 -15.66 10.42 4.08
N PHE A 76 -14.83 9.36 4.15
CA PHE A 76 -13.37 9.49 4.13
C PHE A 76 -12.88 10.09 2.79
N LEU A 77 -13.38 9.58 1.65
CA LEU A 77 -12.99 10.11 0.33
C LEU A 77 -13.35 11.58 0.17
N ARG A 78 -14.54 12.01 0.62
CA ARG A 78 -14.92 13.42 0.64
C ARG A 78 -13.98 14.25 1.51
N LYS A 79 -13.69 13.78 2.73
CA LYS A 79 -12.73 14.44 3.63
C LYS A 79 -11.36 14.63 2.98
N VAL A 80 -10.87 13.61 2.27
CA VAL A 80 -9.58 13.68 1.54
C VAL A 80 -9.65 14.70 0.42
N SER A 81 -10.69 14.64 -0.42
CA SER A 81 -10.89 15.58 -1.53
C SER A 81 -10.95 17.03 -1.05
N ASP A 82 -11.71 17.29 0.01
CA ASP A 82 -11.95 18.64 0.48
C ASP A 82 -10.77 19.25 1.23
N LYS A 83 -9.97 18.42 1.93
CA LYS A 83 -8.97 18.92 2.88
C LYS A 83 -7.53 18.52 2.55
N PHE A 84 -7.30 17.41 1.88
CA PHE A 84 -5.98 16.80 1.78
C PHE A 84 -5.48 16.57 0.35
N ASP A 85 -6.28 16.84 -0.70
CA ASP A 85 -5.87 16.62 -2.10
C ASP A 85 -4.57 17.35 -2.43
N HIS A 86 -4.39 18.56 -1.93
CA HIS A 86 -3.18 19.37 -2.14
C HIS A 86 -1.93 18.82 -1.43
N LEU A 87 -2.11 17.90 -0.47
CA LEU A 87 -1.02 17.25 0.27
C LEU A 87 -0.61 15.90 -0.34
N LEU A 88 -1.36 15.41 -1.33
CA LEU A 88 -1.03 14.16 -2.01
C LEU A 88 0.21 14.36 -2.89
N PRO A 89 1.25 13.54 -2.71
CA PRO A 89 2.48 13.66 -3.48
C PRO A 89 2.27 13.29 -4.94
N HIS A 90 3.14 13.81 -5.81
CA HIS A 90 3.29 13.30 -7.16
C HIS A 90 4.53 12.41 -7.21
N HIS A 91 4.33 11.17 -7.62
CA HIS A 91 5.40 10.21 -7.85
C HIS A 91 5.97 10.38 -9.25
N VAL A 92 7.30 10.41 -9.36
CA VAL A 92 8.00 10.57 -10.63
C VAL A 92 8.41 9.21 -11.16
N ALA A 93 7.81 8.81 -12.28
CA ALA A 93 8.15 7.57 -12.96
C ALA A 93 8.92 7.88 -14.26
N LYS A 94 10.15 7.39 -14.37
CA LYS A 94 10.93 7.44 -15.62
C LYS A 94 10.36 6.41 -16.61
N LYS A 95 10.01 6.86 -17.80
CA LYS A 95 9.32 6.02 -18.81
C LYS A 95 9.98 6.12 -20.18
N LYS A 96 9.81 5.06 -20.95
CA LYS A 96 10.05 5.07 -22.39
C LYS A 96 8.80 5.61 -23.07
N ILE A 97 8.85 6.86 -23.50
CA ILE A 97 7.69 7.54 -24.11
C ILE A 97 7.88 7.58 -25.62
N PRO A 98 7.03 6.89 -26.40
CA PRO A 98 7.05 6.99 -27.84
C PRO A 98 6.84 8.44 -28.32
N CYS A 99 7.67 8.89 -29.25
CA CYS A 99 7.54 10.20 -29.91
C CYS A 99 7.79 10.06 -31.41
N ILE A 100 7.53 11.12 -32.16
CA ILE A 100 7.65 11.10 -33.63
C ILE A 100 9.07 10.70 -34.04
N GLU A 101 10.09 11.22 -33.37
CA GLU A 101 11.49 10.94 -33.64
C GLU A 101 11.96 9.57 -33.15
N GLN A 102 11.31 9.04 -32.11
CA GLN A 102 11.60 7.74 -31.50
C GLN A 102 10.31 6.97 -31.19
N PRO A 103 9.69 6.32 -32.20
CA PRO A 103 8.46 5.56 -32.00
C PRO A 103 8.60 4.37 -31.04
N LYS A 104 9.80 3.82 -30.88
CA LYS A 104 10.14 2.72 -29.98
C LYS A 104 11.43 3.05 -29.20
N PRO A 105 11.35 3.87 -28.13
CA PRO A 105 12.53 4.23 -27.39
C PRO A 105 13.12 3.03 -26.64
N THR A 106 14.43 2.87 -26.73
CA THR A 106 15.18 1.80 -26.03
C THR A 106 15.53 2.16 -24.61
N ALA A 107 15.65 3.47 -24.32
CA ALA A 107 15.94 4.01 -22.99
C ALA A 107 14.81 4.93 -22.50
N ASN A 108 14.79 5.22 -21.21
CA ASN A 108 13.87 6.20 -20.64
C ASN A 108 14.20 7.60 -21.19
N ASN A 109 13.24 8.21 -21.85
CA ASN A 109 13.36 9.53 -22.49
C ASN A 109 12.37 10.56 -21.96
N GLY A 110 11.59 10.20 -20.94
CA GLY A 110 10.64 11.11 -20.32
C GLY A 110 10.25 10.70 -18.92
N ILE A 111 9.44 11.54 -18.28
CA ILE A 111 8.88 11.31 -16.96
C ILE A 111 7.37 11.34 -17.03
N LYS A 112 6.72 10.57 -16.16
CA LYS A 112 5.30 10.61 -15.89
C LYS A 112 5.10 10.97 -14.43
N LEU A 113 4.23 11.92 -14.15
CA LEU A 113 3.80 12.24 -12.80
C LEU A 113 2.53 11.46 -12.50
N GLU A 114 2.54 10.73 -11.39
CA GLU A 114 1.43 9.88 -10.97
C GLU A 114 1.05 10.22 -9.53
N LYS A 115 -0.25 10.27 -9.23
CA LYS A 115 -0.79 10.21 -7.86
C LYS A 115 -1.23 8.79 -7.61
N PHE A 116 -0.84 8.20 -6.48
CA PHE A 116 -1.29 6.87 -6.10
C PHE A 116 -2.50 6.95 -5.18
N VAL A 117 -3.52 6.14 -5.48
CA VAL A 117 -4.75 6.11 -4.69
C VAL A 117 -4.51 5.72 -3.22
N PHE A 118 -3.47 4.97 -2.94
CA PHE A 118 -3.12 4.54 -1.59
C PHE A 118 -2.38 5.60 -0.76
N ASP A 119 -1.93 6.70 -1.35
CA ASP A 119 -1.31 7.80 -0.60
C ASP A 119 -2.29 8.46 0.39
N VAL A 120 -3.59 8.24 0.20
CA VAL A 120 -4.63 8.70 1.12
C VAL A 120 -4.60 7.98 2.48
N PHE A 121 -3.97 6.81 2.57
CA PHE A 121 -3.94 6.03 3.81
C PHE A 121 -3.35 6.81 4.99
N GLN A 122 -2.40 7.69 4.74
CA GLN A 122 -1.77 8.53 5.77
C GLN A 122 -2.76 9.46 6.49
N PHE A 123 -3.94 9.70 5.93
CA PHE A 123 -4.98 10.55 6.51
C PHE A 123 -6.07 9.73 7.21
N SER A 124 -5.93 8.41 7.24
CA SER A 124 -6.91 7.54 7.88
C SER A 124 -6.68 7.46 9.38
N GLU A 125 -7.72 7.77 10.15
CA GLU A 125 -7.72 7.63 11.61
C GLU A 125 -8.01 6.18 12.04
N SER A 126 -8.72 5.42 11.20
CA SER A 126 -9.00 4.00 11.41
C SER A 126 -8.73 3.24 10.12
N PHE A 127 -7.82 2.27 10.18
CA PHE A 127 -7.33 1.51 9.04
C PHE A 127 -7.32 0.02 9.35
N VAL A 128 -7.87 -0.77 8.44
CA VAL A 128 -7.91 -2.24 8.57
C VAL A 128 -7.06 -2.88 7.48
N VAL A 129 -6.22 -3.83 7.87
CA VAL A 129 -5.48 -4.68 6.93
C VAL A 129 -6.04 -6.09 6.98
N SER A 130 -6.49 -6.59 5.83
CA SER A 130 -6.93 -7.97 5.66
C SER A 130 -5.89 -8.74 4.85
N ILE A 131 -5.26 -9.75 5.45
CA ILE A 131 -4.21 -10.53 4.80
C ILE A 131 -4.80 -11.78 4.18
N TYR A 132 -4.57 -11.96 2.89
CA TYR A 132 -4.88 -13.19 2.18
C TYR A 132 -3.63 -14.07 2.13
N CYS A 133 -3.68 -15.21 2.83
CA CYS A 133 -2.63 -16.21 2.80
C CYS A 133 -3.04 -17.34 1.83
N SER A 134 -2.31 -17.48 0.73
CA SER A 134 -2.60 -18.48 -0.30
C SER A 134 -2.26 -19.92 0.11
N ARG A 135 -1.49 -20.11 1.19
CA ARG A 135 -1.07 -21.44 1.66
C ARG A 135 -2.08 -22.18 2.55
N ALA A 136 -3.09 -21.48 3.03
CA ALA A 136 -4.18 -22.12 3.77
C ALA A 136 -5.45 -21.33 3.52
N LEU A 137 -6.53 -22.00 3.17
CA LEU A 137 -7.91 -21.47 3.09
C LEU A 137 -8.41 -20.91 4.45
N LYS A 138 -7.56 -20.21 5.19
CA LYS A 138 -7.88 -19.56 6.45
C LYS A 138 -7.63 -18.07 6.32
N SER A 139 -8.71 -17.35 6.03
CA SER A 139 -8.73 -15.90 6.23
C SER A 139 -8.44 -15.60 7.70
N ARG A 140 -7.35 -14.93 8.00
CA ARG A 140 -7.09 -14.35 9.32
C ARG A 140 -7.19 -12.85 9.19
N ASN A 141 -8.19 -12.29 9.85
CA ASN A 141 -8.31 -10.85 10.02
C ASN A 141 -7.40 -10.43 11.19
N TRP A 142 -6.47 -9.55 10.93
CA TRP A 142 -5.64 -8.94 11.96
C TRP A 142 -5.91 -7.43 11.95
N VAL A 143 -6.19 -6.91 13.12
CA VAL A 143 -6.19 -5.47 13.40
C VAL A 143 -4.80 -5.14 13.93
N MET A 144 -4.11 -4.21 13.30
CA MET A 144 -2.82 -3.69 13.78
C MET A 144 -3.01 -2.34 14.45
#